data_fa3ae70abd974334bb6719229ae39310
#
_entry.id   fa3ae70abd974334bb6719229ae39310
#
_cell.length_a   1.000
_cell.length_b   1.000
_cell.length_c   1.000
_cell.angle_alpha   90.00
_cell.angle_beta   90.00
_cell.angle_gamma   90.00
#
_symmetry.space_group_name_H-M   'P 1'
#
loop_
_entity.id
_entity.type
_entity.pdbx_description
1 polymer ?
#
loop_
_entity_poly.entity_id
_entity_poly.type
_entity_poly.pdbx_seq_one_letter_code
_entity_poly.pdbx_strand_id
1 'polypeptide(L)'
;MPNDLKRILLAEDDPNDVELTLEALGEHHLANEVVVVNDGVEALDYLYVRGRFANRASGNPAVVLLDIKMPKLDGLEVLNRMRSDERLQLVPVVMLTSSREESDLVESYRLGVNAYVVK
;
A
#
# COMPACT_ATOMS: atom_id res chain seq x y z
N MET A 1 4.22 23.10 5.75
CA MET A 1 3.48 21.93 6.19
C MET A 1 3.80 20.73 5.34
N PRO A 2 4.11 19.68 5.97
CA PRO A 2 4.45 18.49 5.22
C PRO A 2 3.26 17.98 4.43
N ASN A 3 3.44 17.89 3.13
CA ASN A 3 2.47 17.23 2.28
C ASN A 3 2.50 15.72 2.48
N ASP A 4 3.48 15.23 3.23
CA ASP A 4 3.66 13.80 3.47
C ASP A 4 2.45 13.16 4.12
N LEU A 5 1.73 13.91 4.96
CA LEU A 5 0.52 13.42 5.61
C LEU A 5 -0.62 13.11 4.65
N LYS A 6 -0.51 13.56 3.40
CA LYS A 6 -1.54 13.37 2.39
C LYS A 6 -1.16 12.36 1.31
N ARG A 7 0.05 11.80 1.40
CA ARG A 7 0.48 10.84 0.39
C ARG A 7 -0.21 9.50 0.58
N ILE A 8 -0.52 8.90 -0.56
CA ILE A 8 -1.08 7.55 -0.61
C ILE A 8 -0.07 6.68 -1.35
N LEU A 9 0.32 5.57 -0.74
CA LEU A 9 1.16 4.58 -1.42
C LEU A 9 0.24 3.51 -1.98
N LEU A 10 0.29 3.32 -3.30
CA LEU A 10 -0.47 2.28 -3.98
C LEU A 10 0.49 1.21 -4.48
N ALA A 11 0.40 0.01 -3.92
CA ALA A 11 1.19 -1.14 -4.32
C ALA A 11 0.31 -2.07 -5.15
N GLU A 12 0.56 -2.10 -6.47
CA GLU A 12 -0.25 -2.83 -7.42
C GLU A 12 0.58 -3.13 -8.66
N ASP A 13 0.63 -4.39 -9.08
CA ASP A 13 1.42 -4.78 -10.24
C ASP A 13 0.65 -4.75 -11.57
N ASP A 14 -0.67 -4.74 -11.53
CA ASP A 14 -1.50 -4.74 -12.75
C ASP A 14 -1.77 -3.29 -13.20
N PRO A 15 -1.27 -2.88 -14.38
CA PRO A 15 -1.47 -1.49 -14.85
C PRO A 15 -2.94 -1.09 -15.00
N ASN A 16 -3.82 -2.03 -15.34
CA ASN A 16 -5.25 -1.74 -15.45
C ASN A 16 -5.86 -1.43 -14.11
N ASP A 17 -5.48 -2.19 -13.08
CA ASP A 17 -5.95 -1.95 -11.72
C ASP A 17 -5.39 -0.64 -11.16
N VAL A 18 -4.14 -0.32 -11.49
CA VAL A 18 -3.56 0.98 -11.13
C VAL A 18 -4.39 2.11 -11.73
N GLU A 19 -4.71 2.03 -13.02
CA GLU A 19 -5.47 3.06 -13.70
C GLU A 19 -6.85 3.25 -13.10
N LEU A 20 -7.56 2.14 -12.84
CA LEU A 20 -8.88 2.20 -12.24
C LEU A 20 -8.85 2.81 -10.84
N THR A 21 -7.83 2.47 -10.06
CA THR A 21 -7.69 3.02 -8.71
C THR A 21 -7.39 4.53 -8.77
N LEU A 22 -6.50 4.94 -9.68
CA LEU A 22 -6.18 6.36 -9.85
C LEU A 22 -7.40 7.16 -10.30
N GLU A 23 -8.23 6.60 -11.19
CA GLU A 23 -9.48 7.26 -11.59
C GLU A 23 -10.41 7.46 -10.39
N ALA A 24 -10.61 6.42 -9.59
CA ALA A 24 -11.48 6.51 -8.42
C ALA A 24 -10.96 7.55 -7.44
N LEU A 25 -9.66 7.59 -7.19
CA LEU A 25 -9.05 8.59 -6.31
C LEU A 25 -9.15 9.99 -6.91
N GLY A 26 -9.03 10.11 -8.22
CA GLY A 26 -9.16 11.38 -8.92
C GLY A 26 -10.52 12.01 -8.76
N GLU A 27 -11.58 11.20 -8.76
CA GLU A 27 -12.95 11.69 -8.53
C GLU A 27 -13.10 12.35 -7.17
N HIS A 28 -12.23 11.99 -6.23
CA HIS A 28 -12.22 12.55 -4.88
C HIS A 28 -11.04 13.49 -4.66
N HIS A 29 -10.39 13.94 -5.75
CA HIS A 29 -9.26 14.88 -5.71
C HIS A 29 -8.05 14.36 -4.94
N LEU A 30 -7.81 13.04 -4.98
CA LEU A 30 -6.70 12.41 -4.26
C LEU A 30 -5.59 11.87 -5.16
N ALA A 31 -5.81 11.78 -6.49
CA ALA A 31 -4.89 11.07 -7.39
C ALA A 31 -3.50 11.68 -7.48
N ASN A 32 -3.36 13.00 -7.33
CA ASN A 32 -2.08 13.67 -7.45
C ASN A 32 -1.15 13.46 -6.24
N GLU A 33 -1.67 12.85 -5.20
CA GLU A 33 -0.88 12.54 -4.00
C GLU A 33 -0.51 11.06 -3.94
N VAL A 34 -0.70 10.31 -5.03
CA VAL A 34 -0.48 8.86 -5.05
C VAL A 34 0.91 8.55 -5.60
N VAL A 35 1.64 7.71 -4.88
CA VAL A 35 2.88 7.09 -5.37
C VAL A 35 2.58 5.65 -5.68
N VAL A 36 2.87 5.21 -6.90
CA VAL A 36 2.60 3.85 -7.36
C VAL A 36 3.87 3.03 -7.33
N VAL A 37 3.79 1.85 -6.72
CA VAL A 37 4.86 0.84 -6.76
C VAL A 37 4.28 -0.46 -7.29
N ASN A 38 5.12 -1.31 -7.87
CA ASN A 38 4.66 -2.46 -8.66
C ASN A 38 4.86 -3.81 -7.99
N ASP A 39 5.52 -3.85 -6.85
CA ASP A 39 5.73 -5.10 -6.11
C ASP A 39 5.99 -4.80 -4.64
N GLY A 40 6.05 -5.86 -3.85
CA GLY A 40 6.22 -5.73 -2.41
C GLY A 40 7.60 -5.22 -1.99
N VAL A 41 8.63 -5.52 -2.78
CA VAL A 41 9.97 -5.02 -2.48
C VAL A 41 10.01 -3.51 -2.67
N GLU A 42 9.43 -3.00 -3.78
CA GLU A 42 9.33 -1.56 -3.99
C GLU A 42 8.51 -0.86 -2.91
N ALA A 43 7.44 -1.51 -2.45
CA ALA A 43 6.63 -0.95 -1.38
C ALA A 43 7.45 -0.75 -0.12
N LEU A 44 8.24 -1.75 0.27
CA LEU A 44 9.12 -1.63 1.43
C LEU A 44 10.24 -0.62 1.20
N ASP A 45 10.79 -0.56 -0.02
CA ASP A 45 11.80 0.43 -0.34
C ASP A 45 11.27 1.85 -0.16
N TYR A 46 10.04 2.10 -0.58
CA TYR A 46 9.40 3.40 -0.35
C TYR A 46 9.24 3.68 1.15
N LEU A 47 8.69 2.72 1.88
CA LEU A 47 8.42 2.90 3.30
C LEU A 47 9.70 3.11 4.12
N TYR A 48 10.78 2.44 3.75
CA TYR A 48 12.05 2.57 4.45
C TYR A 48 12.99 3.63 3.86
N VAL A 49 12.55 4.36 2.84
CA VAL A 49 13.32 5.43 2.21
C VAL A 49 14.67 4.89 1.72
N ARG A 50 14.60 3.84 0.89
CA ARG A 50 15.80 3.19 0.36
C ARG A 50 15.57 2.81 -1.10
N GLY A 51 16.59 2.23 -1.76
CA GLY A 51 16.51 1.86 -3.16
C GLY A 51 16.27 3.09 -4.03
N ARG A 52 15.37 2.99 -4.99
CA ARG A 52 15.07 4.14 -5.86
C ARG A 52 14.36 5.28 -5.11
N PHE A 53 13.93 5.05 -3.89
CA PHE A 53 13.27 6.06 -3.07
C PHE A 53 14.18 6.65 -2.00
N ALA A 54 15.50 6.41 -2.07
CA ALA A 54 16.44 6.85 -1.04
C ALA A 54 16.47 8.37 -0.88
N ASN A 55 16.14 9.10 -1.95
CA ASN A 55 16.19 10.56 -1.95
C ASN A 55 14.84 11.23 -1.74
N ARG A 56 13.79 10.45 -1.46
CA ARG A 56 12.49 11.06 -1.21
C ARG A 56 12.45 11.73 0.15
N ALA A 57 11.51 12.68 0.32
CA ALA A 57 11.28 13.27 1.62
C ALA A 57 10.85 12.18 2.60
N SER A 58 11.34 12.24 3.82
CA SER A 58 10.98 11.30 4.86
C SER A 58 9.54 11.54 5.32
N GLY A 59 9.00 10.54 6.00
CA GLY A 59 7.64 10.59 6.51
C GLY A 59 6.83 9.42 5.96
N ASN A 60 5.91 8.93 6.77
CA ASN A 60 5.05 7.81 6.36
C ASN A 60 3.88 8.31 5.54
N PRO A 61 3.39 7.51 4.60
CA PRO A 61 2.16 7.87 3.89
C PRO A 61 0.97 7.89 4.83
N ALA A 62 -0.07 8.61 4.45
CA ALA A 62 -1.31 8.67 5.22
C ALA A 62 -2.04 7.33 5.18
N VAL A 63 -1.91 6.59 4.08
CA VAL A 63 -2.51 5.27 3.91
C VAL A 63 -1.75 4.50 2.85
N VAL A 64 -1.71 3.18 3.01
CA VAL A 64 -1.15 2.26 2.02
C VAL A 64 -2.31 1.44 1.45
N LEU A 65 -2.48 1.52 0.13
CA LEU A 65 -3.41 0.67 -0.61
C LEU A 65 -2.58 -0.47 -1.19
N LEU A 66 -2.88 -1.69 -0.80
CA LEU A 66 -1.98 -2.82 -0.95
C LEU A 66 -2.69 -4.01 -1.56
N ASP A 67 -2.26 -4.44 -2.75
CA ASP A 67 -2.77 -5.68 -3.32
C ASP A 67 -2.08 -6.88 -2.66
N ILE A 68 -2.81 -7.97 -2.50
CA ILE A 68 -2.24 -9.21 -1.94
C ILE A 68 -1.33 -9.88 -2.96
N LYS A 69 -1.79 -10.04 -4.19
CA LYS A 69 -1.08 -10.83 -5.22
C LYS A 69 -0.11 -9.95 -6.00
N MET A 70 1.12 -9.88 -5.52
CA MET A 70 2.18 -9.13 -6.18
C MET A 70 3.42 -9.99 -6.32
N PRO A 71 4.27 -9.75 -7.37
CA PRO A 71 5.53 -10.47 -7.48
C PRO A 71 6.53 -10.06 -6.40
N LYS A 72 7.53 -10.88 -6.22
CA LYS A 72 8.67 -10.74 -5.29
C LYS A 72 8.26 -10.88 -3.84
N LEU A 73 7.33 -10.05 -3.38
CA LEU A 73 6.86 -10.07 -2.02
C LEU A 73 5.38 -9.70 -2.05
N ASP A 74 4.50 -10.55 -1.54
CA ASP A 74 3.07 -10.29 -1.61
C ASP A 74 2.61 -9.29 -0.54
N GLY A 75 1.34 -8.86 -0.67
CA GLY A 75 0.81 -7.85 0.22
C GLY A 75 0.69 -8.30 1.68
N LEU A 76 0.43 -9.58 1.91
CA LEU A 76 0.34 -10.09 3.28
C LEU A 76 1.70 -10.01 3.98
N GLU A 77 2.77 -10.29 3.26
CA GLU A 77 4.11 -10.19 3.82
C GLU A 77 4.50 -8.73 4.08
N VAL A 78 4.15 -7.82 3.16
CA VAL A 78 4.37 -6.39 3.37
C VAL A 78 3.64 -5.92 4.62
N LEU A 79 2.38 -6.29 4.77
CA LEU A 79 1.57 -5.93 5.94
C LEU A 79 2.21 -6.47 7.22
N ASN A 80 2.64 -7.74 7.21
CA ASN A 80 3.28 -8.36 8.36
C ASN A 80 4.52 -7.58 8.79
N ARG A 81 5.36 -7.20 7.83
CA ARG A 81 6.57 -6.44 8.13
C ARG A 81 6.25 -5.05 8.67
N MET A 82 5.22 -4.40 8.13
CA MET A 82 4.79 -3.09 8.63
C MET A 82 4.33 -3.18 10.08
N ARG A 83 3.53 -4.17 10.41
CA ARG A 83 2.99 -4.32 11.77
C ARG A 83 4.04 -4.75 12.78
N SER A 84 5.16 -5.29 12.31
CA SER A 84 6.28 -5.71 13.16
C SER A 84 7.32 -4.60 13.36
N ASP A 85 7.18 -3.47 12.69
CA ASP A 85 8.13 -2.35 12.78
C ASP A 85 7.50 -1.18 13.49
N GLU A 86 8.14 -0.72 14.57
CA GLU A 86 7.61 0.39 15.37
C GLU A 86 7.34 1.65 14.57
N ARG A 87 8.10 1.89 13.50
CA ARG A 87 7.94 3.08 12.68
C ARG A 87 6.76 3.00 11.73
N LEU A 88 6.29 1.78 11.43
CA LEU A 88 5.27 1.54 10.41
C LEU A 88 3.99 0.93 10.97
N GLN A 89 4.01 0.46 12.22
CA GLN A 89 2.90 -0.33 12.75
C GLN A 89 1.57 0.42 12.85
N LEU A 90 1.61 1.74 12.86
CA LEU A 90 0.38 2.55 12.94
C LEU A 90 -0.06 3.13 11.61
N VAL A 91 0.68 2.88 10.52
CA VAL A 91 0.28 3.36 9.20
C VAL A 91 -0.98 2.60 8.77
N PRO A 92 -2.05 3.31 8.40
CA PRO A 92 -3.27 2.63 7.93
C PRO A 92 -3.02 1.86 6.64
N VAL A 93 -3.55 0.65 6.57
CA VAL A 93 -3.43 -0.20 5.39
C VAL A 93 -4.82 -0.68 4.96
N VAL A 94 -5.11 -0.53 3.68
CA VAL A 94 -6.31 -1.06 3.06
C VAL A 94 -5.87 -2.08 2.01
N MET A 95 -6.37 -3.31 2.13
CA MET A 95 -6.15 -4.32 1.09
C MET A 95 -7.10 -4.09 -0.07
N LEU A 96 -6.56 -3.97 -1.27
CA LEU A 96 -7.33 -3.88 -2.51
C LEU A 96 -6.98 -5.10 -3.35
N THR A 97 -7.86 -6.08 -3.42
CA THR A 97 -7.51 -7.33 -4.07
C THR A 97 -8.67 -7.94 -4.82
N SER A 98 -8.35 -8.71 -5.85
CA SER A 98 -9.33 -9.54 -6.54
C SER A 98 -9.55 -10.87 -5.84
N SER A 99 -8.75 -11.19 -4.84
CA SER A 99 -8.91 -12.44 -4.08
C SER A 99 -10.19 -12.42 -3.26
N ARG A 100 -10.96 -13.49 -3.39
CA ARG A 100 -12.19 -13.70 -2.61
C ARG A 100 -12.01 -14.83 -1.62
N GLU A 101 -10.79 -15.29 -1.42
CA GLU A 101 -10.51 -16.38 -0.50
C GLU A 101 -10.68 -15.90 0.93
N GLU A 102 -11.50 -16.64 1.68
CA GLU A 102 -11.74 -16.33 3.08
C GLU A 102 -10.45 -16.35 3.89
N SER A 103 -9.53 -17.24 3.55
CA SER A 103 -8.24 -17.32 4.25
C SER A 103 -7.42 -16.04 4.10
N ASP A 104 -7.45 -15.40 2.94
CA ASP A 104 -6.75 -14.13 2.72
C ASP A 104 -7.38 -13.02 3.56
N LEU A 105 -8.70 -12.99 3.61
CA LEU A 105 -9.44 -12.02 4.41
C LEU A 105 -9.11 -12.18 5.90
N VAL A 106 -9.20 -13.41 6.40
CA VAL A 106 -8.92 -13.70 7.80
C VAL A 106 -7.48 -13.33 8.14
N GLU A 107 -6.53 -13.73 7.30
CA GLU A 107 -5.12 -13.46 7.54
C GLU A 107 -4.83 -11.95 7.53
N SER A 108 -5.47 -11.19 6.61
CA SER A 108 -5.29 -9.75 6.56
C SER A 108 -5.74 -9.09 7.86
N TYR A 109 -6.89 -9.48 8.40
CA TYR A 109 -7.34 -8.91 9.66
C TYR A 109 -6.52 -9.40 10.85
N ARG A 110 -6.06 -10.64 10.82
CA ARG A 110 -5.16 -11.15 11.85
C ARG A 110 -3.85 -10.34 11.89
N LEU A 111 -3.36 -9.91 10.73
CA LEU A 111 -2.14 -9.12 10.63
C LEU A 111 -2.36 -7.63 10.87
N GLY A 112 -3.60 -7.21 11.11
CA GLY A 112 -3.87 -5.83 11.48
C GLY A 112 -4.19 -4.88 10.34
N VAL A 113 -4.83 -5.39 9.27
CA VAL A 113 -5.30 -4.50 8.20
C VAL A 113 -6.46 -3.65 8.71
N ASN A 114 -6.55 -2.42 8.22
CA ASN A 114 -7.62 -1.50 8.60
C ASN A 114 -8.90 -1.73 7.81
N ALA A 115 -8.77 -2.16 6.55
CA ALA A 115 -9.92 -2.48 5.72
C ALA A 115 -9.50 -3.45 4.61
N TYR A 116 -10.47 -4.17 4.07
CA TYR A 116 -10.26 -5.15 3.01
C TYR A 116 -11.33 -4.90 1.94
N VAL A 117 -10.91 -4.56 0.74
CA VAL A 117 -11.82 -4.25 -0.37
C VAL A 117 -11.54 -5.22 -1.52
N VAL A 118 -12.57 -5.90 -1.99
CA VAL A 118 -12.47 -6.79 -3.15
C VAL A 118 -12.73 -5.99 -4.41
N LYS A 119 -11.79 -6.07 -5.32
CA LYS A 119 -11.91 -5.39 -6.62
C LYS A 119 -12.95 -6.04 -7.53
#